data_c1b1a6a91970b5f381400ef5c367a41a
#
_entry.id   c1b1a6a91970b5f381400ef5c367a41a
#
_cell.length_a   1.000
_cell.length_b   1.000
_cell.length_c   1.000
_cell.angle_alpha   90.00
_cell.angle_beta   90.00
_cell.angle_gamma   90.00
#
_symmetry.space_group_name_H-M   'P 1'
#
loop_
_entity.id
_entity.type
_entity.pdbx_description
1 polymer ?
#
loop_
_entity_poly.entity_id
_entity_poly.type
_entity_poly.pdbx_seq_one_letter_code
_entity_poly.pdbx_strand_id
1 'polypeptide(L)'
;QIPRRQTNRAAYNGNTIPQAELDSLLAAQQSDSVSLHPFARNTPEFAALTEAVAAGNRAQMHDPAFKAELLSWIRFNRRHSNATRDGLGNAVMGAPNLPAWISRPIIKTMLNERRQNRSDRQKITTSSHLLLIAGAGDDIGAWVQTGRTLQRPLLALTQHNIAHAYLNQPCETPAQRAVLSQLPVLNGAHPQILLRLGYADVVPYSLRRSVEDVVRG
;
A
#
# COMPACT_ATOMS: atom_id res chain seq x y z
N GLN A 1 -13.57 -11.09 9.61
CA GLN A 1 -12.76 -9.90 9.21
C GLN A 1 -12.58 -9.79 7.68
N ILE A 2 -12.58 -10.92 6.93
CA ILE A 2 -12.34 -10.91 5.48
C ILE A 2 -13.19 -9.86 4.73
N PRO A 3 -14.51 -9.75 4.91
CA PRO A 3 -15.32 -8.74 4.22
C PRO A 3 -15.06 -7.30 4.70
N ARG A 4 -14.52 -7.12 5.91
CA ARG A 4 -14.25 -5.81 6.52
C ARG A 4 -12.88 -5.24 6.14
N ARG A 5 -11.94 -6.09 5.73
CA ARG A 5 -10.58 -5.67 5.38
C ARG A 5 -10.59 -4.79 4.14
N GLN A 6 -10.00 -3.62 4.26
CA GLN A 6 -9.83 -2.68 3.16
C GLN A 6 -8.47 -1.98 3.22
N THR A 7 -7.96 -1.56 2.08
CA THR A 7 -6.83 -0.63 1.99
C THR A 7 -7.36 0.79 2.15
N ASN A 8 -6.97 1.47 3.21
CA ASN A 8 -7.40 2.84 3.50
C ASN A 8 -6.37 3.86 3.02
N ARG A 9 -6.64 4.50 1.89
CA ARG A 9 -5.74 5.47 1.25
C ARG A 9 -5.89 6.90 1.75
N ALA A 10 -6.82 7.18 2.68
CA ALA A 10 -6.98 8.50 3.28
C ALA A 10 -5.80 8.87 4.21
N ALA A 11 -5.68 10.14 4.58
CA ALA A 11 -4.82 10.52 5.70
C ALA A 11 -5.38 9.91 6.99
N TYR A 12 -4.48 9.53 7.92
CA TYR A 12 -4.88 8.98 9.22
C TYR A 12 -5.02 10.09 10.26
N ASN A 13 -5.55 9.78 11.43
CA ASN A 13 -5.82 10.78 12.48
C ASN A 13 -4.57 11.22 13.26
N GLY A 14 -3.40 10.61 13.02
CA GLY A 14 -2.13 10.94 13.67
C GLY A 14 -1.92 10.28 15.04
N ASN A 15 -2.89 9.55 15.56
CA ASN A 15 -2.74 8.83 16.83
C ASN A 15 -1.71 7.70 16.70
N THR A 16 -0.95 7.48 17.77
CA THR A 16 0.07 6.44 17.83
C THR A 16 -0.55 5.11 18.25
N ILE A 17 -0.22 4.04 17.56
CA ILE A 17 -0.48 2.67 18.00
C ILE A 17 0.56 2.35 19.07
N PRO A 18 0.16 1.87 20.28
CA PRO A 18 1.12 1.47 21.30
C PRO A 18 2.07 0.39 20.77
N GLN A 19 3.39 0.60 20.92
CA GLN A 19 4.40 -0.33 20.37
C GLN A 19 4.20 -1.76 20.86
N ALA A 20 3.98 -1.96 22.17
CA ALA A 20 3.78 -3.28 22.74
C ALA A 20 2.53 -4.01 22.20
N GLU A 21 1.45 -3.27 21.89
CA GLU A 21 0.27 -3.83 21.25
C GLU A 21 0.57 -4.29 19.83
N LEU A 22 1.26 -3.44 19.05
CA LEU A 22 1.62 -3.77 17.68
C LEU A 22 2.61 -4.94 17.62
N ASP A 23 3.62 -4.96 18.48
CA ASP A 23 4.60 -6.04 18.56
C ASP A 23 3.94 -7.38 18.90
N SER A 24 3.05 -7.40 19.89
CA SER A 24 2.28 -8.60 20.27
C SER A 24 1.42 -9.10 19.11
N LEU A 25 0.74 -8.18 18.42
CA LEU A 25 -0.10 -8.52 17.28
C LEU A 25 0.73 -9.11 16.13
N LEU A 26 1.87 -8.50 15.81
CA LEU A 26 2.71 -8.93 14.69
C LEU A 26 3.50 -10.21 15.00
N ALA A 27 3.97 -10.40 16.24
CA ALA A 27 4.68 -11.60 16.66
C ALA A 27 3.88 -12.89 16.39
N ALA A 28 2.56 -12.85 16.62
CA ALA A 28 1.66 -13.97 16.35
C ALA A 28 1.47 -14.26 14.84
N GLN A 29 1.93 -13.38 13.94
CA GLN A 29 1.73 -13.48 12.50
C GLN A 29 3.01 -13.81 11.71
N GLN A 30 4.17 -13.79 12.35
CA GLN A 30 5.45 -14.13 11.72
C GLN A 30 5.51 -15.62 11.33
N SER A 31 6.41 -15.94 10.42
CA SER A 31 6.73 -17.31 10.04
C SER A 31 8.24 -17.43 9.84
N ASP A 32 8.77 -18.65 9.80
CA ASP A 32 10.21 -18.90 9.59
C ASP A 32 10.75 -18.30 8.28
N SER A 33 9.87 -18.10 7.29
CA SER A 33 10.24 -17.61 5.97
C SER A 33 9.84 -16.16 5.70
N VAL A 34 9.10 -15.50 6.61
CA VAL A 34 8.62 -14.12 6.42
C VAL A 34 8.66 -13.37 7.74
N SER A 35 9.39 -12.26 7.76
CA SER A 35 9.55 -11.39 8.92
C SER A 35 8.80 -10.08 8.76
N LEU A 36 8.36 -9.52 9.88
CA LEU A 36 7.54 -8.31 9.98
C LEU A 36 8.29 -7.29 10.83
N HIS A 37 8.64 -6.14 10.27
CA HIS A 37 9.47 -5.12 10.90
C HIS A 37 8.69 -3.79 11.01
N PRO A 38 8.07 -3.49 12.17
CA PRO A 38 7.41 -2.22 12.41
C PRO A 38 8.42 -1.14 12.80
N PHE A 39 8.30 0.03 12.19
CA PHE A 39 9.10 1.22 12.49
C PHE A 39 8.18 2.34 12.93
N ALA A 40 8.35 2.79 14.18
CA ALA A 40 7.54 3.87 14.76
C ALA A 40 7.86 5.22 14.11
N ARG A 41 6.85 6.09 14.01
CA ARG A 41 7.04 7.48 13.59
C ARG A 41 8.13 8.15 14.45
N ASN A 42 8.92 9.02 13.85
CA ASN A 42 10.03 9.75 14.44
C ASN A 42 11.30 8.91 14.70
N THR A 43 11.39 7.68 14.20
CA THR A 43 12.65 6.93 14.18
C THR A 43 13.47 7.22 12.92
N PRO A 44 14.80 7.04 12.95
CA PRO A 44 15.65 7.18 11.77
C PRO A 44 15.22 6.26 10.62
N GLU A 45 14.83 5.03 10.93
CA GLU A 45 14.38 4.03 9.96
C GLU A 45 13.06 4.47 9.29
N PHE A 46 12.12 5.01 10.05
CA PHE A 46 10.89 5.58 9.49
C PHE A 46 11.19 6.71 8.50
N ALA A 47 12.14 7.58 8.83
CA ALA A 47 12.58 8.66 7.94
C ALA A 47 13.26 8.10 6.67
N ALA A 48 14.14 7.12 6.82
CA ALA A 48 14.81 6.47 5.68
C ALA A 48 13.82 5.77 4.73
N LEU A 49 12.83 5.05 5.27
CA LEU A 49 11.76 4.44 4.50
C LEU A 49 10.90 5.49 3.78
N THR A 50 10.63 6.62 4.41
CA THR A 50 9.88 7.73 3.80
C THR A 50 10.64 8.31 2.58
N GLU A 51 11.94 8.48 2.69
CA GLU A 51 12.77 8.93 1.56
C GLU A 51 12.88 7.86 0.45
N ALA A 52 12.93 6.57 0.81
CA ALA A 52 12.89 5.47 -0.15
C ALA A 52 11.55 5.45 -0.94
N VAL A 53 10.42 5.72 -0.29
CA VAL A 53 9.11 5.90 -0.96
C VAL A 53 9.17 7.06 -1.95
N ALA A 54 9.73 8.21 -1.54
CA ALA A 54 9.85 9.36 -2.42
C ALA A 54 10.76 9.08 -3.63
N ALA A 55 11.82 8.32 -3.45
CA ALA A 55 12.71 7.90 -4.53
C ALA A 55 12.04 6.88 -5.48
N GLY A 56 11.28 5.94 -4.93
CA GLY A 56 10.46 5.00 -5.71
C GLY A 56 9.41 5.72 -6.56
N ASN A 57 8.71 6.71 -5.98
CA ASN A 57 7.77 7.56 -6.72
C ASN A 57 8.45 8.29 -7.88
N ARG A 58 9.68 8.82 -7.68
CA ARG A 58 10.43 9.45 -8.77
C ARG A 58 10.64 8.48 -9.92
N ALA A 59 11.14 7.28 -9.63
CA ALA A 59 11.40 6.27 -10.65
C ALA A 59 10.11 5.89 -11.41
N GLN A 60 9.05 5.56 -10.69
CA GLN A 60 7.75 5.16 -11.28
C GLN A 60 7.11 6.29 -12.10
N MET A 61 7.16 7.54 -11.62
CA MET A 61 6.57 8.67 -12.34
C MET A 61 7.40 9.12 -13.56
N HIS A 62 8.66 8.70 -13.69
CA HIS A 62 9.44 8.90 -14.89
C HIS A 62 9.31 7.76 -15.91
N ASP A 63 8.76 6.62 -15.51
CA ASP A 63 8.51 5.48 -16.40
C ASP A 63 7.17 5.65 -17.15
N PRO A 64 7.20 5.77 -18.51
CA PRO A 64 5.97 5.86 -19.29
C PRO A 64 5.13 4.57 -19.26
N ALA A 65 5.77 3.40 -19.16
CA ALA A 65 5.08 2.11 -19.12
C ALA A 65 4.29 1.98 -17.80
N PHE A 66 4.91 2.31 -16.67
CA PHE A 66 4.23 2.36 -15.39
C PHE A 66 3.01 3.30 -15.41
N LYS A 67 3.17 4.51 -15.95
CA LYS A 67 2.04 5.46 -16.04
C LYS A 67 0.91 4.95 -16.95
N ALA A 68 1.26 4.31 -18.05
CA ALA A 68 0.27 3.72 -18.95
C ALA A 68 -0.53 2.59 -18.25
N GLU A 69 0.16 1.70 -17.56
CA GLU A 69 -0.45 0.64 -16.78
C GLU A 69 -1.35 1.20 -15.67
N LEU A 70 -0.85 2.13 -14.85
CA LEU A 70 -1.62 2.77 -13.80
C LEU A 70 -2.91 3.40 -14.34
N LEU A 71 -2.84 4.12 -15.47
CA LEU A 71 -4.01 4.71 -16.12
C LEU A 71 -5.01 3.65 -16.61
N SER A 72 -4.56 2.46 -17.01
CA SER A 72 -5.43 1.36 -17.43
C SER A 72 -6.28 0.82 -16.29
N TRP A 73 -5.79 0.92 -15.03
CA TRP A 73 -6.49 0.50 -13.82
C TRP A 73 -7.38 1.57 -13.18
N ILE A 74 -7.30 2.85 -13.61
CA ILE A 74 -8.14 3.92 -13.07
C ILE A 74 -9.53 3.91 -13.71
N ARG A 75 -10.56 3.95 -12.88
CA ARG A 75 -11.96 4.11 -13.27
C ARG A 75 -12.37 5.55 -13.03
N PHE A 76 -12.46 6.32 -14.11
CA PHE A 76 -12.51 7.80 -14.09
C PHE A 76 -13.77 8.39 -13.47
N ASN A 77 -14.86 7.61 -13.39
CA ASN A 77 -16.12 8.04 -12.79
C ASN A 77 -16.95 6.84 -12.33
N ARG A 78 -18.08 7.14 -11.66
CA ARG A 78 -18.99 6.11 -11.13
C ARG A 78 -19.56 5.20 -12.24
N ARG A 79 -19.88 5.73 -13.42
CA ARG A 79 -20.39 4.91 -14.53
C ARG A 79 -19.36 3.89 -14.98
N HIS A 80 -18.10 4.30 -15.13
CA HIS A 80 -17.00 3.41 -15.49
C HIS A 80 -16.76 2.36 -14.40
N SER A 81 -16.70 2.78 -13.12
CA SER A 81 -16.55 1.85 -11.98
C SER A 81 -17.67 0.81 -11.91
N ASN A 82 -18.93 1.22 -12.14
CA ASN A 82 -20.08 0.31 -12.12
C ASN A 82 -20.07 -0.67 -13.29
N ALA A 83 -19.57 -0.24 -14.46
CA ALA A 83 -19.52 -1.09 -15.67
C ALA A 83 -18.43 -2.17 -15.57
N THR A 84 -17.28 -1.85 -14.98
CA THR A 84 -16.14 -2.78 -14.90
C THR A 84 -16.09 -3.56 -13.58
N ARG A 85 -16.57 -2.94 -12.48
CA ARG A 85 -16.57 -3.47 -11.10
C ARG A 85 -15.19 -3.97 -10.65
N ASP A 86 -14.13 -3.34 -11.15
CA ASP A 86 -12.73 -3.60 -10.85
C ASP A 86 -11.92 -2.31 -10.79
N GLY A 87 -10.59 -2.40 -10.64
CA GLY A 87 -9.66 -1.28 -10.66
C GLY A 87 -9.84 -0.28 -9.53
N LEU A 88 -9.31 0.93 -9.74
CA LEU A 88 -9.31 2.04 -8.79
C LEU A 88 -10.43 3.03 -9.13
N GLY A 89 -11.56 2.90 -8.46
CA GLY A 89 -12.71 3.80 -8.63
C GLY A 89 -12.46 5.20 -8.04
N ASN A 90 -13.13 6.20 -8.59
CA ASN A 90 -13.05 7.58 -8.12
C ASN A 90 -13.37 7.73 -6.62
N ALA A 91 -14.37 7.00 -6.09
CA ALA A 91 -14.75 7.06 -4.68
C ALA A 91 -13.64 6.57 -3.75
N VAL A 92 -12.95 5.48 -4.13
CA VAL A 92 -11.83 4.90 -3.35
C VAL A 92 -10.60 5.82 -3.36
N MET A 93 -10.45 6.62 -4.41
CA MET A 93 -9.38 7.62 -4.53
C MET A 93 -9.73 8.96 -3.88
N GLY A 94 -10.96 9.13 -3.37
CA GLY A 94 -11.44 10.42 -2.86
C GLY A 94 -11.62 11.47 -3.96
N ALA A 95 -11.78 11.05 -5.23
CA ALA A 95 -11.93 11.95 -6.36
C ALA A 95 -13.41 12.23 -6.67
N PRO A 96 -13.75 13.45 -7.15
CA PRO A 96 -15.12 13.79 -7.51
C PRO A 96 -15.62 12.96 -8.70
N ASN A 97 -16.93 12.74 -8.76
CA ASN A 97 -17.57 12.04 -9.85
C ASN A 97 -17.82 12.98 -11.05
N LEU A 98 -16.84 13.10 -11.93
CA LEU A 98 -16.89 13.92 -13.13
C LEU A 98 -16.98 13.06 -14.41
N PRO A 99 -17.52 13.58 -15.52
CA PRO A 99 -17.45 12.89 -16.81
C PRO A 99 -16.03 12.49 -17.19
N ALA A 100 -15.88 11.34 -17.85
CA ALA A 100 -14.55 10.78 -18.15
C ALA A 100 -13.68 11.70 -19.02
N TRP A 101 -14.27 12.48 -19.91
CA TRP A 101 -13.57 13.46 -20.75
C TRP A 101 -12.97 14.63 -19.96
N ILE A 102 -13.51 14.95 -18.77
CA ILE A 102 -12.94 15.92 -17.83
C ILE A 102 -11.93 15.23 -16.92
N SER A 103 -12.30 14.08 -16.31
CA SER A 103 -11.47 13.40 -15.30
C SER A 103 -10.16 12.89 -15.89
N ARG A 104 -10.18 12.36 -17.13
CA ARG A 104 -9.02 11.72 -17.76
C ARG A 104 -7.82 12.68 -17.96
N PRO A 105 -7.97 13.88 -18.54
CA PRO A 105 -6.85 14.82 -18.64
C PRO A 105 -6.38 15.31 -17.27
N ILE A 106 -7.30 15.57 -16.32
CA ILE A 106 -6.94 15.98 -14.96
C ILE A 106 -6.06 14.92 -14.31
N ILE A 107 -6.47 13.65 -14.32
CA ILE A 107 -5.71 12.55 -13.72
C ILE A 107 -4.34 12.42 -14.40
N LYS A 108 -4.26 12.51 -15.74
CA LYS A 108 -2.98 12.47 -16.45
C LYS A 108 -2.00 13.56 -15.98
N THR A 109 -2.49 14.78 -15.76
CA THR A 109 -1.66 15.89 -15.28
C THR A 109 -1.28 15.76 -13.80
N MET A 110 -2.07 15.00 -13.03
CA MET A 110 -1.78 14.71 -11.62
C MET A 110 -0.74 13.62 -11.43
N LEU A 111 -0.52 12.75 -12.43
CA LEU A 111 0.50 11.69 -12.39
C LEU A 111 1.91 12.27 -12.61
N ASN A 112 2.40 12.96 -11.59
CA ASN A 112 3.75 13.48 -11.56
C ASN A 112 4.38 13.30 -10.18
N GLU A 113 5.69 13.22 -10.16
CA GLU A 113 6.52 12.97 -9.00
C GLU A 113 6.23 13.93 -7.83
N ARG A 114 6.18 15.23 -8.09
CA ARG A 114 6.05 16.24 -7.03
C ARG A 114 4.71 16.11 -6.28
N ARG A 115 3.63 15.88 -7.03
CA ARG A 115 2.29 15.70 -6.43
C ARG A 115 2.19 14.37 -5.68
N GLN A 116 2.74 13.29 -6.26
CA GLN A 116 2.75 11.99 -5.60
C GLN A 116 3.53 12.05 -4.30
N ASN A 117 4.76 12.59 -4.34
CA ASN A 117 5.61 12.73 -3.15
C ASN A 117 4.96 13.60 -2.07
N ARG A 118 4.33 14.72 -2.46
CA ARG A 118 3.62 15.58 -1.51
C ARG A 118 2.45 14.83 -0.85
N SER A 119 1.65 14.12 -1.63
CA SER A 119 0.51 13.34 -1.15
C SER A 119 0.95 12.22 -0.22
N ASP A 120 1.96 11.44 -0.61
CA ASP A 120 2.43 10.33 0.20
C ASP A 120 3.11 10.82 1.49
N ARG A 121 3.93 11.87 1.42
CA ARG A 121 4.54 12.48 2.61
C ARG A 121 3.48 12.94 3.60
N GLN A 122 2.42 13.62 3.15
CA GLN A 122 1.30 14.03 4.01
C GLN A 122 0.62 12.83 4.69
N LYS A 123 0.41 11.73 3.97
CA LYS A 123 -0.20 10.52 4.51
C LYS A 123 0.73 9.77 5.45
N ILE A 124 2.02 9.73 5.15
CA ILE A 124 3.04 9.09 5.99
C ILE A 124 3.18 9.84 7.32
N THR A 125 3.23 11.17 7.32
CA THR A 125 3.36 11.97 8.55
C THR A 125 2.19 11.79 9.52
N THR A 126 1.01 11.42 9.02
CA THR A 126 -0.17 11.11 9.85
C THR A 126 -0.26 9.63 10.24
N SER A 127 0.64 8.78 9.74
CA SER A 127 0.70 7.36 10.10
C SER A 127 1.44 7.15 11.42
N SER A 128 1.09 6.12 12.16
CA SER A 128 1.74 5.72 13.40
C SER A 128 3.04 4.98 13.14
N HIS A 129 2.99 3.99 12.23
CA HIS A 129 4.11 3.12 11.89
C HIS A 129 4.21 2.89 10.39
N LEU A 130 5.42 2.55 9.94
CA LEU A 130 5.66 1.85 8.70
C LEU A 130 5.96 0.38 9.02
N LEU A 131 5.38 -0.54 8.27
CA LEU A 131 5.60 -1.98 8.43
C LEU A 131 6.26 -2.52 7.16
N LEU A 132 7.52 -2.92 7.26
CA LEU A 132 8.25 -3.60 6.20
C LEU A 132 8.12 -5.12 6.38
N ILE A 133 7.72 -5.80 5.33
CA ILE A 133 7.58 -7.25 5.28
C ILE A 133 8.67 -7.79 4.38
N ALA A 134 9.47 -8.71 4.88
CA ALA A 134 10.58 -9.30 4.15
C ALA A 134 10.48 -10.83 4.12
N GLY A 135 10.81 -11.41 2.97
CA GLY A 135 10.88 -12.85 2.74
C GLY A 135 12.32 -13.36 2.85
N ALA A 136 12.51 -14.59 3.31
CA ALA A 136 13.82 -15.25 3.38
C ALA A 136 14.42 -15.53 1.99
N GLY A 137 13.59 -15.57 0.93
CA GLY A 137 14.00 -15.76 -0.46
C GLY A 137 13.43 -14.73 -1.40
N ASP A 138 13.89 -14.73 -2.65
CA ASP A 138 13.44 -13.83 -3.72
C ASP A 138 13.11 -14.61 -5.00
N ASP A 139 12.29 -15.63 -4.84
CA ASP A 139 11.74 -16.46 -5.91
C ASP A 139 10.20 -16.53 -5.84
N ILE A 140 9.58 -17.16 -6.81
CA ILE A 140 8.12 -17.28 -6.90
C ILE A 140 7.53 -17.94 -5.64
N GLY A 141 8.20 -18.97 -5.10
CA GLY A 141 7.77 -19.66 -3.88
C GLY A 141 7.77 -18.72 -2.68
N ALA A 142 8.84 -17.95 -2.49
CA ALA A 142 8.98 -16.95 -1.44
C ALA A 142 7.94 -15.83 -1.58
N TRP A 143 7.65 -15.36 -2.80
CA TRP A 143 6.62 -14.33 -3.05
C TRP A 143 5.22 -14.83 -2.70
N VAL A 144 4.88 -16.07 -3.08
CA VAL A 144 3.59 -16.69 -2.71
C VAL A 144 3.49 -16.83 -1.19
N GLN A 145 4.56 -17.28 -0.52
CA GLN A 145 4.58 -17.41 0.93
C GLN A 145 4.44 -16.05 1.64
N THR A 146 5.11 -15.00 1.13
CA THR A 146 4.94 -13.63 1.63
C THR A 146 3.49 -13.16 1.49
N GLY A 147 2.86 -13.41 0.35
CA GLY A 147 1.45 -13.07 0.13
C GLY A 147 0.49 -13.80 1.08
N ARG A 148 0.73 -15.08 1.33
CA ARG A 148 -0.04 -15.89 2.31
C ARG A 148 0.14 -15.35 3.74
N THR A 149 1.38 -15.07 4.13
CA THR A 149 1.70 -14.52 5.45
C THR A 149 1.10 -13.12 5.61
N LEU A 150 1.16 -12.27 4.60
CA LEU A 150 0.58 -10.92 4.60
C LEU A 150 -0.90 -10.89 4.99
N GLN A 151 -1.70 -11.87 4.57
CA GLN A 151 -3.14 -11.87 4.89
C GLN A 151 -3.41 -11.92 6.40
N ARG A 152 -2.57 -12.61 7.16
CA ARG A 152 -2.73 -12.75 8.61
C ARG A 152 -2.63 -11.39 9.33
N PRO A 153 -1.51 -10.63 9.22
CA PRO A 153 -1.45 -9.31 9.85
C PRO A 153 -2.51 -8.35 9.33
N LEU A 154 -2.89 -8.37 8.04
CA LEU A 154 -3.96 -7.51 7.54
C LEU A 154 -5.32 -7.79 8.19
N LEU A 155 -5.65 -9.05 8.47
CA LEU A 155 -6.87 -9.43 9.17
C LEU A 155 -6.79 -9.07 10.66
N ALA A 156 -5.65 -9.28 11.31
CA ALA A 156 -5.41 -8.91 12.70
C ALA A 156 -5.49 -7.38 12.90
N LEU A 157 -4.83 -6.60 12.05
CA LEU A 157 -4.94 -5.13 12.04
C LEU A 157 -6.39 -4.67 11.89
N THR A 158 -7.16 -5.31 10.99
CA THR A 158 -8.59 -5.01 10.80
C THR A 158 -9.41 -5.32 12.06
N GLN A 159 -9.09 -6.38 12.79
CA GLN A 159 -9.75 -6.74 14.04
C GLN A 159 -9.52 -5.68 15.12
N HIS A 160 -8.34 -5.09 15.18
CA HIS A 160 -7.96 -4.04 16.11
C HIS A 160 -8.29 -2.62 15.60
N ASN A 161 -9.06 -2.50 14.52
CA ASN A 161 -9.42 -1.23 13.87
C ASN A 161 -8.19 -0.39 13.45
N ILE A 162 -7.07 -1.03 13.18
CA ILE A 162 -5.86 -0.41 12.64
C ILE A 162 -5.96 -0.39 11.12
N ALA A 163 -6.00 0.81 10.56
CA ALA A 163 -6.00 1.03 9.12
C ALA A 163 -4.61 0.78 8.53
N HIS A 164 -4.59 0.28 7.30
CA HIS A 164 -3.35 0.07 6.56
C HIS A 164 -3.47 0.49 5.10
N ALA A 165 -2.35 0.88 4.50
CA ALA A 165 -2.24 1.11 3.06
C ALA A 165 -0.82 0.81 2.57
N TYR A 166 -0.73 0.40 1.31
CA TYR A 166 0.54 0.10 0.66
C TYR A 166 1.32 1.37 0.30
N LEU A 167 2.63 1.30 0.50
CA LEU A 167 3.64 2.25 0.04
C LEU A 167 4.75 1.48 -0.69
N ASN A 168 4.37 0.68 -1.66
CA ASN A 168 5.19 -0.41 -2.18
C ASN A 168 6.25 0.04 -3.20
N GLN A 169 6.25 1.32 -3.58
CA GLN A 169 7.15 1.89 -4.58
C GLN A 169 8.62 1.52 -4.38
N PRO A 170 9.19 1.57 -3.14
CA PRO A 170 10.59 1.21 -2.96
C PRO A 170 10.85 -0.30 -3.07
N CYS A 171 9.86 -1.14 -2.80
CA CYS A 171 9.99 -2.59 -2.98
C CYS A 171 9.88 -3.00 -4.47
N GLU A 172 9.14 -2.24 -5.28
CA GLU A 172 8.91 -2.48 -6.71
C GLU A 172 10.03 -1.91 -7.60
N THR A 173 10.81 -0.95 -7.10
CA THR A 173 11.87 -0.29 -7.85
C THR A 173 13.22 -0.94 -7.53
N PRO A 174 13.94 -1.60 -8.47
CA PRO A 174 15.14 -2.38 -8.19
C PRO A 174 16.22 -1.62 -7.41
N ALA A 175 16.49 -0.36 -7.79
CA ALA A 175 17.48 0.47 -7.11
C ALA A 175 17.11 0.76 -5.65
N GLN A 176 15.84 1.04 -5.35
CA GLN A 176 15.38 1.31 -3.99
C GLN A 176 15.26 0.03 -3.17
N ARG A 177 14.85 -1.06 -3.79
CA ARG A 177 14.83 -2.38 -3.14
C ARG A 177 16.22 -2.81 -2.70
N ALA A 178 17.25 -2.56 -3.51
CA ALA A 178 18.64 -2.80 -3.14
C ALA A 178 19.07 -1.96 -1.91
N VAL A 179 18.62 -0.70 -1.82
CA VAL A 179 18.87 0.14 -0.64
C VAL A 179 18.17 -0.42 0.60
N LEU A 180 16.89 -0.81 0.48
CA LEU A 180 16.16 -1.42 1.59
C LEU A 180 16.80 -2.73 2.07
N SER A 181 17.36 -3.54 1.18
CA SER A 181 18.04 -4.80 1.53
C SER A 181 19.28 -4.61 2.40
N GLN A 182 19.81 -3.39 2.49
CA GLN A 182 20.95 -3.06 3.36
C GLN A 182 20.52 -2.70 4.80
N LEU A 183 19.22 -2.67 5.11
CA LEU A 183 18.77 -2.41 6.48
C LEU A 183 19.22 -3.56 7.40
N PRO A 184 19.98 -3.27 8.47
CA PRO A 184 20.56 -4.32 9.34
C PRO A 184 19.51 -5.25 9.93
N VAL A 185 18.32 -4.72 10.23
CA VAL A 185 17.20 -5.47 10.82
C VAL A 185 16.71 -6.62 9.92
N LEU A 186 16.94 -6.55 8.61
CA LEU A 186 16.52 -7.58 7.67
C LEU A 186 17.43 -8.82 7.70
N ASN A 187 18.67 -8.67 8.19
CA ASN A 187 19.62 -9.79 8.29
C ASN A 187 19.69 -10.66 7.02
N GLY A 188 19.76 -10.01 5.85
CA GLY A 188 19.81 -10.69 4.54
C GLY A 188 18.44 -11.07 3.94
N ALA A 189 17.33 -10.86 4.63
CA ALA A 189 16.01 -11.07 4.06
C ALA A 189 15.67 -10.02 2.98
N HIS A 190 14.80 -10.40 2.04
CA HIS A 190 14.45 -9.61 0.88
C HIS A 190 13.21 -8.75 1.14
N PRO A 191 13.29 -7.39 1.06
CA PRO A 191 12.13 -6.53 1.24
C PRO A 191 11.11 -6.76 0.12
N GLN A 192 9.87 -7.08 0.50
CA GLN A 192 8.80 -7.46 -0.42
C GLN A 192 7.65 -6.46 -0.41
N ILE A 193 7.23 -6.00 0.79
CA ILE A 193 6.03 -5.17 0.94
C ILE A 193 6.28 -4.11 2.01
N LEU A 194 5.90 -2.88 1.72
CA LEU A 194 5.88 -1.77 2.67
C LEU A 194 4.45 -1.28 2.86
N LEU A 195 4.02 -1.22 4.12
CA LEU A 195 2.71 -0.69 4.52
C LEU A 195 2.89 0.50 5.45
N ARG A 196 1.92 1.41 5.46
CA ARG A 196 1.73 2.38 6.54
C ARG A 196 0.55 1.96 7.41
N LEU A 197 0.68 2.16 8.72
CA LEU A 197 -0.31 1.78 9.74
C LEU A 197 -0.75 2.99 10.56
N GLY A 198 -1.99 2.99 11.03
CA GLY A 198 -2.53 4.03 11.91
C GLY A 198 -4.04 3.89 12.10
N TYR A 199 -4.66 4.88 12.70
CA TYR A 199 -6.10 4.92 12.90
C TYR A 199 -6.76 5.89 11.91
N ALA A 200 -7.88 5.46 11.31
CA ALA A 200 -8.65 6.27 10.37
C ALA A 200 -10.09 5.78 10.31
N ASP A 201 -10.97 6.67 9.87
CA ASP A 201 -12.35 6.30 9.57
C ASP A 201 -12.43 5.34 8.38
N VAL A 202 -13.48 4.52 8.36
CA VAL A 202 -13.76 3.61 7.24
C VAL A 202 -14.04 4.41 5.97
N VAL A 203 -13.39 4.01 4.88
CA VAL A 203 -13.60 4.61 3.55
C VAL A 203 -14.53 3.73 2.69
N PRO A 204 -15.11 4.25 1.60
CA PRO A 204 -15.91 3.44 0.70
C PRO A 204 -15.14 2.20 0.18
N TYR A 205 -15.82 1.06 0.13
CA TYR A 205 -15.23 -0.16 -0.43
C TYR A 205 -15.15 -0.09 -1.96
N SER A 206 -14.11 -0.70 -2.52
CA SER A 206 -14.03 -0.94 -3.94
C SER A 206 -15.14 -1.88 -4.39
N LEU A 207 -15.71 -1.61 -5.56
CA LEU A 207 -16.65 -2.54 -6.18
C LEU A 207 -15.95 -3.87 -6.50
N ARG A 208 -16.73 -4.95 -6.50
CA ARG A 208 -16.28 -6.31 -6.84
C ARG A 208 -17.17 -6.86 -7.94
N ARG A 209 -16.59 -7.65 -8.83
CA ARG A 209 -17.35 -8.47 -9.78
C ARG A 209 -18.17 -9.49 -8.99
N SER A 210 -19.31 -9.92 -9.53
CA SER A 210 -20.10 -10.97 -8.92
C SER A 210 -19.36 -12.31 -9.00
N VAL A 211 -19.76 -13.28 -8.17
CA VAL A 211 -19.18 -14.62 -8.21
C VAL A 211 -19.41 -15.25 -9.58
N GLU A 212 -20.60 -15.05 -10.15
CA GLU A 212 -20.97 -15.56 -11.48
C GLU A 212 -20.08 -15.01 -12.58
N ASP A 213 -19.71 -13.72 -12.51
CA ASP A 213 -18.80 -13.07 -13.48
C ASP A 213 -17.35 -13.59 -13.38
N VAL A 214 -16.95 -14.11 -12.21
CA VAL A 214 -15.59 -14.62 -11.98
C VAL A 214 -15.48 -16.10 -12.29
N VAL A 215 -16.53 -16.87 -12.04
CA VAL A 215 -16.53 -18.34 -12.25
C VAL A 215 -16.77 -18.73 -13.73
N ARG A 216 -17.36 -17.83 -14.52
CA ARG A 216 -17.64 -18.05 -15.96
C ARG A 216 -16.49 -17.67 -16.91
N GLY A 217 -15.34 -17.21 -16.34
CA GLY A 217 -14.15 -16.85 -17.11
C GLY A 217 -13.25 -18.03 -17.46
#